data_c35de41f9696c0fc901073657c74168d
#
_entry.id   c35de41f9696c0fc901073657c74168d
#
_cell.length_a   1.000
_cell.length_b   1.000
_cell.length_c   1.000
_cell.angle_alpha   90.00
_cell.angle_beta   90.00
_cell.angle_gamma   90.00
#
_symmetry.space_group_name_H-M   'P 1'
#
loop_
_entity.id
_entity.type
_entity.pdbx_description
1 polymer ?
#
loop_
_entity_poly.entity_id
_entity_poly.type
_entity_poly.pdbx_seq_one_letter_code
_entity_poly.pdbx_strand_id
1 'polypeptide(L)'
;TVQLGPNPETLDPALNSAIDGANTLITVFEPLLLIDENNEVVPGQAELPEVSEDGLTWTFTMKDGLKWSDGSDLTAKDFEYSFKRLACPDTAAPYGETVVGMIDGYQDAIGNPDADGNTTTDPDWDALNVHASEDGKTLTVQLSYPCSYFDKLCAFAAMSPVQQATVEANGDAWCTQPDTYVCNGPYMITDWVPSERIVLSKNPNYVGGWDSSKIVSDTITLLLLEDSSAAYAAYNSGEAQLVKDVPTDEIPSLTRVEDGGDFYLDEIMGTYYISLNDQKEPFTDPNVRKAMSLAIDRDYVANTIMQGIYTPATALVGPGIVDNEGYFMDNANGGKPYIGDDYEANLEEAKQLMADAGYPDGEGVPVIEYSANDAGY
;
A
#
# COMPACT_ATOMS: atom_id res chain seq x y z
N THR A 1 22.56 3.11 6.32
CA THR A 1 22.11 3.77 5.07
C THR A 1 21.37 2.74 4.22
N VAL A 2 20.21 3.09 3.71
CA VAL A 2 19.32 2.22 2.93
C VAL A 2 18.87 3.00 1.69
N GLN A 3 18.84 2.35 0.52
CA GLN A 3 18.21 2.96 -0.66
C GLN A 3 16.69 2.84 -0.55
N LEU A 4 15.99 3.97 -0.71
CA LEU A 4 14.52 4.02 -0.68
C LEU A 4 13.90 3.90 -2.07
N GLY A 5 14.49 4.52 -3.07
CA GLY A 5 13.96 4.72 -4.41
C GLY A 5 13.86 6.19 -4.77
N PRO A 6 12.84 6.62 -5.53
CA PRO A 6 12.61 8.02 -5.84
C PRO A 6 12.28 8.85 -4.59
N ASN A 7 12.27 10.16 -4.75
CA ASN A 7 11.74 11.05 -3.72
C ASN A 7 10.25 10.77 -3.54
N PRO A 8 9.77 10.46 -2.31
CA PRO A 8 8.35 10.24 -2.08
C PRO A 8 7.50 11.42 -2.55
N GLU A 9 6.42 11.15 -3.26
CA GLU A 9 5.49 12.18 -3.69
C GLU A 9 4.85 12.88 -2.48
N THR A 10 4.52 12.09 -1.47
CA THR A 10 4.01 12.58 -0.18
C THR A 10 4.40 11.66 0.95
N LEU A 11 4.58 12.23 2.14
CA LEU A 11 4.68 11.50 3.41
C LEU A 11 3.49 11.77 4.33
N ASP A 12 2.36 12.21 3.77
CA ASP A 12 1.07 12.21 4.45
C ASP A 12 0.46 10.80 4.40
N PRO A 13 0.21 10.13 5.53
CA PRO A 13 -0.36 8.78 5.55
C PRO A 13 -1.68 8.66 4.76
N ALA A 14 -2.54 9.68 4.83
CA ALA A 14 -3.84 9.66 4.13
C ALA A 14 -3.69 9.81 2.61
N LEU A 15 -2.63 10.43 2.11
CA LEU A 15 -2.43 10.74 0.69
C LEU A 15 -1.48 9.78 -0.01
N ASN A 16 -0.67 9.03 0.75
CA ASN A 16 0.32 8.15 0.15
C ASN A 16 -0.33 6.93 -0.51
N SER A 17 0.05 6.66 -1.76
CA SER A 17 -0.34 5.46 -2.50
C SER A 17 0.87 4.72 -3.13
N ALA A 18 2.10 5.16 -2.82
CA ALA A 18 3.33 4.62 -3.36
C ALA A 18 4.15 3.85 -2.30
N ILE A 19 4.90 2.84 -2.74
CA ILE A 19 5.67 1.94 -1.86
C ILE A 19 6.81 2.68 -1.14
N ASP A 20 7.49 3.60 -1.82
CA ASP A 20 8.58 4.40 -1.24
C ASP A 20 8.09 5.28 -0.08
N GLY A 21 6.95 5.97 -0.26
CA GLY A 21 6.29 6.68 0.83
C GLY A 21 5.87 5.74 1.95
N ALA A 22 5.23 4.60 1.64
CA ALA A 22 4.78 3.63 2.63
C ALA A 22 5.94 3.08 3.46
N ASN A 23 7.10 2.76 2.85
CA ASN A 23 8.30 2.29 3.56
C ASN A 23 8.84 3.33 4.56
N THR A 24 8.72 4.60 4.24
CA THR A 24 9.06 5.68 5.19
C THR A 24 8.00 5.78 6.28
N LEU A 25 6.72 5.78 5.92
CA LEU A 25 5.58 5.95 6.83
C LEU A 25 5.54 4.88 7.92
N ILE A 26 5.72 3.60 7.61
CA ILE A 26 5.75 2.51 8.61
C ILE A 26 6.92 2.62 9.61
N THR A 27 7.90 3.46 9.31
CA THR A 27 9.05 3.71 10.19
C THR A 27 8.80 4.91 11.11
N VAL A 28 8.08 5.92 10.62
CA VAL A 28 7.85 7.18 11.36
C VAL A 28 6.45 7.31 11.95
N PHE A 29 5.50 6.49 11.53
CA PHE A 29 4.16 6.39 12.12
C PHE A 29 3.87 4.98 12.62
N GLU A 30 2.94 4.89 13.55
CA GLU A 30 2.39 3.63 14.04
C GLU A 30 0.87 3.73 14.14
N PRO A 31 0.11 2.87 13.45
CA PRO A 31 -1.35 2.81 13.52
C PRO A 31 -1.85 2.15 14.82
N LEU A 32 -3.17 1.94 14.93
CA LEU A 32 -3.78 1.27 16.10
C LEU A 32 -3.21 -0.12 16.34
N LEU A 33 -3.03 -0.89 15.27
CA LEU A 33 -2.53 -2.27 15.31
C LEU A 33 -1.34 -2.41 14.37
N LEU A 34 -0.60 -3.51 14.48
CA LEU A 34 0.52 -3.87 13.64
C LEU A 34 0.34 -5.27 13.07
N ILE A 35 1.06 -5.60 12.02
CA ILE A 35 1.22 -6.98 11.52
C ILE A 35 2.63 -7.43 11.89
N ASP A 36 2.73 -8.58 12.54
CA ASP A 36 4.01 -9.16 12.92
C ASP A 36 4.66 -10.00 11.80
N GLU A 37 5.82 -10.57 12.07
CA GLU A 37 6.58 -11.42 11.14
C GLU A 37 5.87 -12.74 10.76
N ASN A 38 4.78 -13.11 11.46
CA ASN A 38 3.95 -14.29 11.17
C ASN A 38 2.65 -13.91 10.44
N ASN A 39 2.48 -12.66 10.02
CA ASN A 39 1.26 -12.08 9.46
C ASN A 39 0.06 -12.06 10.44
N GLU A 40 0.36 -12.07 11.75
CA GLU A 40 -0.66 -11.96 12.78
C GLU A 40 -0.83 -10.50 13.22
N VAL A 41 -2.09 -10.13 13.52
CA VAL A 41 -2.40 -8.80 14.05
C VAL A 41 -1.99 -8.72 15.52
N VAL A 42 -1.19 -7.70 15.84
CA VAL A 42 -0.68 -7.45 17.19
C VAL A 42 -0.93 -6.01 17.63
N PRO A 43 -0.90 -5.71 18.95
CA PRO A 43 -1.09 -4.35 19.46
C PRO A 43 -0.05 -3.36 18.94
N GLY A 44 -0.53 -2.26 18.32
CA GLY A 44 0.26 -1.07 17.96
C GLY A 44 0.13 0.04 19.00
N GLN A 45 -0.56 1.13 18.69
CA GLN A 45 -0.89 2.22 19.63
C GLN A 45 -2.08 1.86 20.56
N ALA A 46 -2.87 0.87 20.19
CA ALA A 46 -3.95 0.32 21.02
C ALA A 46 -3.69 -1.15 21.37
N GLU A 47 -4.38 -1.65 22.38
CA GLU A 47 -4.54 -3.07 22.62
C GLU A 47 -5.42 -3.70 21.53
N LEU A 48 -5.44 -5.05 21.43
CA LEU A 48 -6.36 -5.73 20.51
C LEU A 48 -7.81 -5.32 20.82
N PRO A 49 -8.63 -5.06 19.78
CA PRO A 49 -9.97 -4.52 19.99
C PRO A 49 -10.93 -5.52 20.63
N GLU A 50 -11.88 -5.01 21.41
CA GLU A 50 -13.09 -5.73 21.76
C GLU A 50 -14.11 -5.56 20.62
N VAL A 51 -14.66 -6.67 20.12
CA VAL A 51 -15.62 -6.69 19.03
C VAL A 51 -16.96 -7.21 19.53
N SER A 52 -18.05 -6.50 19.20
CA SER A 52 -19.41 -6.94 19.56
C SER A 52 -19.81 -8.25 18.91
N GLU A 53 -20.80 -8.97 19.48
CA GLU A 53 -21.26 -10.28 18.97
C GLU A 53 -21.74 -10.23 17.51
N ASP A 54 -22.27 -9.10 17.07
CA ASP A 54 -22.73 -8.87 15.70
C ASP A 54 -21.60 -8.45 14.73
N GLY A 55 -20.37 -8.25 15.27
CA GLY A 55 -19.21 -7.86 14.50
C GLY A 55 -19.20 -6.40 14.01
N LEU A 56 -20.12 -5.57 14.51
CA LEU A 56 -20.30 -4.21 14.02
C LEU A 56 -19.57 -3.16 14.86
N THR A 57 -19.50 -3.33 16.18
CA THR A 57 -18.86 -2.36 17.07
C THR A 57 -17.45 -2.84 17.45
N TRP A 58 -16.46 -2.01 17.14
CA TRP A 58 -15.06 -2.25 17.46
C TRP A 58 -14.59 -1.21 18.47
N THR A 59 -14.06 -1.67 19.60
CA THR A 59 -13.59 -0.80 20.69
C THR A 59 -12.11 -1.00 20.93
N PHE A 60 -11.33 0.04 20.69
CA PHE A 60 -9.88 0.05 20.87
C PHE A 60 -9.52 0.79 22.17
N THR A 61 -8.78 0.15 23.06
CA THR A 61 -8.23 0.79 24.25
C THR A 61 -6.82 1.26 23.95
N MET A 62 -6.58 2.56 24.03
CA MET A 62 -5.27 3.14 23.78
C MET A 62 -4.27 2.75 24.88
N LYS A 63 -3.01 2.52 24.50
CA LYS A 63 -1.94 2.30 25.47
C LYS A 63 -1.71 3.55 26.32
N ASP A 64 -1.23 3.37 27.55
CA ASP A 64 -0.91 4.48 28.43
C ASP A 64 0.40 5.20 28.02
N GLY A 65 0.41 6.52 28.14
CA GLY A 65 1.61 7.33 27.97
C GLY A 65 2.03 7.59 26.51
N LEU A 66 1.12 7.38 25.55
CA LEU A 66 1.37 7.67 24.15
C LEU A 66 1.73 9.13 23.91
N LYS A 67 2.72 9.35 23.04
CA LYS A 67 3.25 10.68 22.73
C LYS A 67 3.51 10.85 21.24
N TRP A 68 3.34 12.05 20.79
CA TRP A 68 3.89 12.52 19.54
C TRP A 68 5.41 12.78 19.65
N SER A 69 6.10 12.89 18.52
CA SER A 69 7.54 13.15 18.46
C SER A 69 7.93 14.51 19.08
N ASP A 70 7.01 15.47 19.12
CA ASP A 70 7.18 16.76 19.79
C ASP A 70 6.98 16.70 21.33
N GLY A 71 6.60 15.53 21.86
CA GLY A 71 6.35 15.27 23.28
C GLY A 71 4.94 15.58 23.77
N SER A 72 4.05 16.08 22.92
CA SER A 72 2.63 16.25 23.26
C SER A 72 1.92 14.90 23.38
N ASP A 73 0.76 14.89 24.07
CA ASP A 73 -0.02 13.66 24.25
C ASP A 73 -0.67 13.22 22.95
N LEU A 74 -0.60 11.91 22.65
CA LEU A 74 -1.37 11.25 21.61
C LEU A 74 -2.51 10.49 22.25
N THR A 75 -3.72 10.59 21.70
CA THR A 75 -4.94 10.06 22.28
C THR A 75 -5.85 9.45 21.20
N ALA A 76 -6.95 8.81 21.59
CA ALA A 76 -7.98 8.33 20.68
C ALA A 76 -8.58 9.44 19.80
N LYS A 77 -8.51 10.71 20.23
CA LYS A 77 -9.02 11.86 19.44
C LYS A 77 -8.22 12.11 18.18
N ASP A 78 -6.91 11.83 18.21
CA ASP A 78 -6.05 11.94 17.04
C ASP A 78 -6.41 10.87 15.97
N PHE A 79 -6.77 9.67 16.40
CA PHE A 79 -7.28 8.62 15.52
C PHE A 79 -8.68 8.94 14.99
N GLU A 80 -9.59 9.45 15.83
CA GLU A 80 -10.90 9.92 15.37
C GLU A 80 -10.76 10.96 14.26
N TYR A 81 -9.93 11.98 14.47
CA TYR A 81 -9.64 13.00 13.46
C TYR A 81 -9.08 12.39 12.17
N SER A 82 -8.12 11.47 12.29
CA SER A 82 -7.44 10.89 11.14
C SER A 82 -8.36 10.00 10.31
N PHE A 83 -9.23 9.20 10.95
CA PHE A 83 -10.21 8.36 10.25
C PHE A 83 -11.27 9.23 9.54
N LYS A 84 -11.76 10.28 10.19
CA LYS A 84 -12.67 11.24 9.58
C LYS A 84 -12.03 11.98 8.41
N ARG A 85 -10.73 12.32 8.53
CA ARG A 85 -9.96 12.94 7.46
C ARG A 85 -9.83 12.04 6.22
N LEU A 86 -9.73 10.71 6.39
CA LEU A 86 -9.73 9.75 5.28
C LEU A 86 -11.07 9.71 4.52
N ALA A 87 -12.19 10.01 5.17
CA ALA A 87 -13.50 10.11 4.54
C ALA A 87 -13.78 11.51 3.98
N CYS A 88 -12.99 12.53 4.32
CA CYS A 88 -13.19 13.89 3.88
C CYS A 88 -12.88 14.04 2.38
N PRO A 89 -13.83 14.46 1.52
CA PRO A 89 -13.57 14.63 0.08
C PRO A 89 -12.45 15.63 -0.23
N ASP A 90 -12.27 16.67 0.58
CA ASP A 90 -11.22 17.67 0.41
C ASP A 90 -9.81 17.07 0.63
N THR A 91 -9.70 15.98 1.39
CA THR A 91 -8.44 15.24 1.55
C THR A 91 -8.11 14.45 0.30
N ALA A 92 -9.11 13.98 -0.45
CA ALA A 92 -8.95 13.15 -1.64
C ALA A 92 -8.06 11.91 -1.40
N ALA A 93 -8.24 11.24 -0.26
CA ALA A 93 -7.44 10.10 0.17
C ALA A 93 -7.60 8.91 -0.81
N PRO A 94 -6.53 8.44 -1.48
CA PRO A 94 -6.62 7.36 -2.47
C PRO A 94 -7.18 6.05 -1.89
N TYR A 95 -6.92 5.78 -0.62
CA TYR A 95 -7.38 4.58 0.09
C TYR A 95 -8.61 4.84 0.97
N GLY A 96 -9.20 6.06 0.97
CA GLY A 96 -10.29 6.42 1.87
C GLY A 96 -11.43 5.41 1.85
N GLU A 97 -12.03 5.15 0.68
CA GLU A 97 -13.10 4.16 0.54
C GLU A 97 -12.68 2.75 0.98
N THR A 98 -11.46 2.33 0.63
CA THR A 98 -10.94 1.00 0.96
C THR A 98 -10.82 0.77 2.46
N VAL A 99 -10.35 1.78 3.22
CA VAL A 99 -10.00 1.60 4.64
C VAL A 99 -11.08 2.08 5.61
N VAL A 100 -11.93 3.05 5.22
CA VAL A 100 -13.02 3.55 6.08
C VAL A 100 -14.40 3.44 5.45
N GLY A 101 -14.53 2.96 4.20
CA GLY A 101 -15.82 2.85 3.49
C GLY A 101 -16.83 1.88 4.12
N MET A 102 -16.37 0.92 4.94
CA MET A 102 -17.23 0.02 5.71
C MET A 102 -17.74 0.65 7.02
N ILE A 103 -17.19 1.80 7.43
CA ILE A 103 -17.64 2.48 8.66
C ILE A 103 -19.01 3.13 8.41
N ASP A 104 -19.90 2.98 9.38
CA ASP A 104 -21.22 3.58 9.34
C ASP A 104 -21.13 5.11 9.23
N GLY A 105 -22.02 5.71 8.42
CA GLY A 105 -21.98 7.13 8.11
C GLY A 105 -21.03 7.53 6.98
N TYR A 106 -20.28 6.61 6.38
CA TYR A 106 -19.34 6.94 5.30
C TYR A 106 -19.99 7.65 4.11
N GLN A 107 -21.19 7.20 3.68
CA GLN A 107 -21.88 7.83 2.55
C GLN A 107 -22.25 9.29 2.84
N ASP A 108 -22.71 9.59 4.05
CA ASP A 108 -23.00 10.97 4.48
C ASP A 108 -21.71 11.79 4.57
N ALA A 109 -20.62 11.18 5.04
CA ALA A 109 -19.32 11.83 5.14
C ALA A 109 -18.78 12.31 3.78
N ILE A 110 -19.02 11.55 2.71
CA ILE A 110 -18.59 11.90 1.34
C ILE A 110 -19.64 12.65 0.53
N GLY A 111 -20.84 12.93 1.08
CA GLY A 111 -21.91 13.70 0.42
C GLY A 111 -22.82 12.87 -0.47
N ASN A 112 -23.01 11.57 -0.16
CA ASN A 112 -23.97 10.68 -0.85
C ASN A 112 -23.87 10.78 -2.39
N PRO A 113 -22.74 10.36 -3.02
CA PRO A 113 -22.56 10.48 -4.45
C PRO A 113 -23.61 9.67 -5.23
N ASP A 114 -24.08 10.23 -6.34
CA ASP A 114 -24.94 9.54 -7.32
C ASP A 114 -24.12 8.54 -8.17
N ALA A 115 -24.80 7.86 -9.10
CA ALA A 115 -24.15 6.87 -9.99
C ALA A 115 -23.06 7.46 -10.92
N ASP A 116 -23.08 8.77 -11.11
CA ASP A 116 -22.12 9.53 -11.91
C ASP A 116 -20.99 10.13 -11.05
N GLY A 117 -21.03 9.89 -9.72
CA GLY A 117 -20.05 10.37 -8.76
C GLY A 117 -20.24 11.80 -8.28
N ASN A 118 -21.38 12.44 -8.60
CA ASN A 118 -21.66 13.80 -8.12
C ASN A 118 -22.27 13.75 -6.71
N THR A 119 -21.79 14.60 -5.81
CA THR A 119 -22.34 14.70 -4.47
C THR A 119 -23.79 15.19 -4.53
N THR A 120 -24.69 14.53 -3.78
CA THR A 120 -26.11 14.88 -3.71
C THR A 120 -26.48 15.66 -2.45
N THR A 121 -25.62 15.59 -1.43
CA THR A 121 -25.70 16.36 -0.18
C THR A 121 -24.38 17.02 0.11
N ASP A 122 -24.34 18.02 0.99
CA ASP A 122 -23.08 18.57 1.48
C ASP A 122 -22.34 17.48 2.27
N PRO A 123 -21.05 17.22 1.99
CA PRO A 123 -20.24 16.26 2.78
C PRO A 123 -20.18 16.65 4.26
N ASP A 124 -20.36 15.65 5.12
CA ASP A 124 -20.26 15.81 6.56
C ASP A 124 -19.35 14.71 7.15
N TRP A 125 -18.06 14.95 7.20
CA TRP A 125 -17.09 13.98 7.73
C TRP A 125 -17.30 13.62 9.22
N ASP A 126 -18.02 14.47 9.97
CA ASP A 126 -18.43 14.18 11.35
C ASP A 126 -19.54 13.12 11.43
N ALA A 127 -20.20 12.83 10.31
CA ALA A 127 -21.17 11.73 10.22
C ALA A 127 -20.52 10.35 10.30
N LEU A 128 -19.20 10.25 10.03
CA LEU A 128 -18.46 8.98 10.15
C LEU A 128 -18.48 8.49 11.60
N ASN A 129 -19.00 7.29 11.82
CA ASN A 129 -19.28 6.76 13.15
C ASN A 129 -18.01 6.22 13.84
N VAL A 130 -17.08 7.14 14.12
CA VAL A 130 -15.83 6.96 14.84
C VAL A 130 -15.80 7.97 15.97
N HIS A 131 -15.69 7.49 17.22
CA HIS A 131 -15.79 8.35 18.40
C HIS A 131 -14.72 8.02 19.44
N ALA A 132 -13.97 9.04 19.83
CA ALA A 132 -13.08 8.96 20.98
C ALA A 132 -13.86 9.25 22.28
N SER A 133 -13.50 8.57 23.35
CA SER A 133 -13.99 8.90 24.70
C SER A 133 -13.49 10.29 25.14
N GLU A 134 -14.22 10.93 26.06
CA GLU A 134 -13.86 12.27 26.57
C GLU A 134 -12.44 12.33 27.13
N ASP A 135 -12.01 11.27 27.80
CA ASP A 135 -10.67 11.10 28.38
C ASP A 135 -9.59 10.71 27.36
N GLY A 136 -9.97 10.47 26.08
CA GLY A 136 -9.08 10.10 25.00
C GLY A 136 -8.48 8.71 25.07
N LYS A 137 -9.00 7.83 25.95
CA LYS A 137 -8.44 6.49 26.18
C LYS A 137 -9.06 5.40 25.33
N THR A 138 -10.21 5.63 24.74
CA THR A 138 -10.95 4.63 23.99
C THR A 138 -11.39 5.22 22.66
N LEU A 139 -11.23 4.46 21.58
CA LEU A 139 -11.81 4.73 20.27
C LEU A 139 -12.87 3.67 19.98
N THR A 140 -14.07 4.11 19.65
CA THR A 140 -15.16 3.23 19.21
C THR A 140 -15.44 3.48 17.74
N VAL A 141 -15.47 2.41 16.95
CA VAL A 141 -15.78 2.43 15.52
C VAL A 141 -17.00 1.56 15.28
N GLN A 142 -18.01 2.10 14.61
CA GLN A 142 -19.21 1.38 14.21
C GLN A 142 -19.13 1.06 12.72
N LEU A 143 -19.25 -0.23 12.35
CA LEU A 143 -19.31 -0.65 10.95
C LEU A 143 -20.75 -0.75 10.45
N SER A 144 -20.95 -0.53 9.16
CA SER A 144 -22.25 -0.72 8.47
C SER A 144 -22.58 -2.19 8.23
N TYR A 145 -21.57 -3.03 8.14
CA TYR A 145 -21.66 -4.49 7.98
C TYR A 145 -20.44 -5.17 8.60
N PRO A 146 -20.54 -6.44 9.02
CA PRO A 146 -19.42 -7.15 9.62
C PRO A 146 -18.25 -7.28 8.64
N CYS A 147 -17.06 -6.84 9.05
CA CYS A 147 -15.81 -6.92 8.27
C CYS A 147 -14.78 -7.70 9.08
N SER A 148 -14.53 -8.94 8.72
CA SER A 148 -13.65 -9.86 9.48
C SER A 148 -12.15 -9.52 9.37
N TYR A 149 -11.77 -8.59 8.50
CA TYR A 149 -10.40 -8.13 8.28
C TYR A 149 -10.20 -6.65 8.65
N PHE A 150 -11.15 -6.06 9.39
CA PHE A 150 -11.04 -4.65 9.78
C PHE A 150 -9.84 -4.38 10.71
N ASP A 151 -9.45 -5.34 11.53
CA ASP A 151 -8.21 -5.31 12.33
C ASP A 151 -6.96 -5.16 11.45
N LYS A 152 -6.88 -5.89 10.33
CA LYS A 152 -5.77 -5.77 9.37
C LYS A 152 -5.74 -4.40 8.68
N LEU A 153 -6.91 -3.83 8.39
CA LEU A 153 -6.99 -2.46 7.88
C LEU A 153 -6.48 -1.45 8.92
N CYS A 154 -6.77 -1.67 10.21
CA CYS A 154 -6.27 -0.84 11.30
C CYS A 154 -4.74 -0.93 11.52
N ALA A 155 -4.05 -1.84 10.82
CA ALA A 155 -2.59 -1.95 10.76
C ALA A 155 -1.99 -1.33 9.48
N PHE A 156 -2.82 -0.84 8.55
CA PHE A 156 -2.36 -0.27 7.30
C PHE A 156 -1.86 1.17 7.48
N ALA A 157 -0.78 1.54 6.78
CA ALA A 157 -0.12 2.83 6.96
C ALA A 157 -1.06 4.05 6.78
N ALA A 158 -2.04 3.96 5.87
CA ALA A 158 -3.02 5.04 5.68
C ALA A 158 -3.90 5.30 6.91
N MET A 159 -4.06 4.31 7.80
CA MET A 159 -4.82 4.41 9.06
C MET A 159 -3.99 4.96 10.22
N SER A 160 -2.76 5.40 9.96
CA SER A 160 -1.92 6.05 10.98
C SER A 160 -2.51 7.39 11.41
N PRO A 161 -2.33 7.77 12.69
CA PRO A 161 -2.82 9.05 13.18
C PRO A 161 -1.95 10.20 12.65
N VAL A 162 -2.57 11.36 12.45
CA VAL A 162 -1.88 12.63 12.21
C VAL A 162 -2.31 13.64 13.25
N GLN A 163 -1.38 14.51 13.66
CA GLN A 163 -1.66 15.53 14.68
C GLN A 163 -2.49 16.65 14.07
N GLN A 164 -3.77 16.77 14.47
CA GLN A 164 -4.71 17.77 13.94
C GLN A 164 -4.15 19.19 13.96
N ALA A 165 -3.59 19.62 15.09
CA ALA A 165 -3.05 20.97 15.25
C ALA A 165 -1.93 21.27 14.23
N THR A 166 -1.09 20.31 13.94
CA THR A 166 0.01 20.44 12.96
C THR A 166 -0.53 20.53 11.53
N VAL A 167 -1.48 19.65 11.17
CA VAL A 167 -2.12 19.65 9.85
C VAL A 167 -2.86 20.97 9.60
N GLU A 168 -3.68 21.42 10.55
CA GLU A 168 -4.44 22.68 10.42
C GLU A 168 -3.56 23.93 10.40
N ALA A 169 -2.46 23.94 11.14
CA ALA A 169 -1.54 25.08 11.17
C ALA A 169 -0.72 25.24 9.88
N ASN A 170 -0.43 24.14 9.18
CA ASN A 170 0.50 24.15 8.05
C ASN A 170 -0.14 23.79 6.70
N GLY A 171 -1.41 23.31 6.67
CA GLY A 171 -2.05 22.80 5.47
C GLY A 171 -1.19 21.71 4.81
N ASP A 172 -1.14 21.65 3.49
CA ASP A 172 -0.40 20.60 2.75
C ASP A 172 1.12 20.61 3.02
N ALA A 173 1.65 21.68 3.59
CA ALA A 173 3.08 21.79 3.90
C ALA A 173 3.49 21.06 5.19
N TRP A 174 2.55 20.56 6.01
CA TRP A 174 2.86 19.90 7.27
C TRP A 174 3.82 18.72 7.14
N CYS A 175 3.76 17.99 6.02
CA CYS A 175 4.52 16.77 5.75
C CYS A 175 5.64 16.95 4.71
N THR A 176 6.10 18.17 4.46
CA THR A 176 7.10 18.47 3.41
C THR A 176 8.49 18.81 3.95
N GLN A 177 8.64 18.96 5.27
CA GLN A 177 9.90 19.33 5.91
C GLN A 177 9.96 18.87 7.37
N PRO A 178 11.17 18.58 7.93
CA PRO A 178 11.31 18.03 9.27
C PRO A 178 10.69 18.88 10.39
N ASP A 179 10.78 20.21 10.29
CA ASP A 179 10.36 21.14 11.36
C ASP A 179 8.84 21.12 11.63
N THR A 180 8.04 20.70 10.63
CA THR A 180 6.59 20.60 10.75
C THR A 180 6.10 19.14 10.77
N TYR A 181 7.00 18.17 10.65
CA TYR A 181 6.66 16.75 10.53
C TYR A 181 6.56 16.11 11.92
N VAL A 182 5.38 16.16 12.53
CA VAL A 182 5.10 15.50 13.82
C VAL A 182 4.56 14.09 13.57
N CYS A 183 5.19 13.11 14.16
CA CYS A 183 4.88 11.67 13.95
C CYS A 183 4.87 10.91 15.28
N ASN A 184 4.44 9.64 15.27
CA ASN A 184 4.29 8.86 16.50
C ASN A 184 5.03 7.51 16.46
N GLY A 185 5.79 7.23 15.40
CA GLY A 185 6.54 6.00 15.24
C GLY A 185 7.86 5.95 16.00
N PRO A 186 8.60 4.81 15.89
CA PRO A 186 9.89 4.61 16.57
C PRO A 186 11.00 5.53 16.08
N TYR A 187 10.86 6.08 14.90
CA TYR A 187 11.78 7.08 14.34
C TYR A 187 11.03 8.35 13.96
N MET A 188 11.77 9.46 13.84
CA MET A 188 11.27 10.74 13.37
C MET A 188 12.21 11.31 12.30
N ILE A 189 11.69 12.10 11.36
CA ILE A 189 12.48 12.76 10.34
C ILE A 189 13.25 13.93 10.98
N THR A 190 14.58 13.94 10.80
CA THR A 190 15.46 14.99 11.34
C THR A 190 16.20 15.79 10.27
N ASP A 191 16.28 15.25 9.05
CA ASP A 191 16.81 15.98 7.88
C ASP A 191 16.12 15.46 6.63
N TRP A 192 15.85 16.32 5.67
CA TRP A 192 15.28 15.94 4.38
C TRP A 192 15.81 16.87 3.30
N VAL A 193 16.61 16.28 2.43
CA VAL A 193 17.13 16.93 1.23
C VAL A 193 16.45 16.27 0.03
N PRO A 194 15.49 16.95 -0.62
CA PRO A 194 14.75 16.38 -1.75
C PRO A 194 15.68 15.83 -2.84
N SER A 195 15.34 14.65 -3.36
CA SER A 195 16.10 13.91 -4.37
C SER A 195 17.53 13.52 -3.97
N GLU A 196 17.86 13.60 -2.68
CA GLU A 196 19.15 13.18 -2.15
C GLU A 196 18.97 12.17 -1.01
N ARG A 197 18.34 12.60 0.11
CA ARG A 197 18.18 11.75 1.30
C ARG A 197 17.08 12.22 2.24
N ILE A 198 16.59 11.27 3.04
CA ILE A 198 15.85 11.54 4.29
C ILE A 198 16.65 10.92 5.43
N VAL A 199 16.81 11.63 6.53
CA VAL A 199 17.48 11.13 7.74
C VAL A 199 16.46 10.95 8.83
N LEU A 200 16.39 9.73 9.35
CA LEU A 200 15.54 9.34 10.46
C LEU A 200 16.40 9.15 11.71
N SER A 201 15.98 9.71 12.84
CA SER A 201 16.60 9.48 14.15
C SER A 201 15.59 8.83 15.10
N LYS A 202 16.07 8.07 16.08
CA LYS A 202 15.19 7.51 17.11
C LYS A 202 14.28 8.56 17.71
N ASN A 203 13.01 8.26 17.82
CA ASN A 203 12.05 9.11 18.52
C ASN A 203 12.17 8.87 20.04
N PRO A 204 12.65 9.86 20.82
CA PRO A 204 12.84 9.68 22.27
C PRO A 204 11.52 9.60 23.04
N ASN A 205 10.41 10.02 22.42
CA ASN A 205 9.08 10.02 23.01
C ASN A 205 8.24 8.80 22.62
N TYR A 206 8.82 7.88 21.81
CA TYR A 206 8.08 6.75 21.28
C TYR A 206 7.59 5.80 22.40
N VAL A 207 6.29 5.55 22.39
CA VAL A 207 5.61 4.50 23.14
C VAL A 207 4.67 3.80 22.16
N GLY A 208 4.84 2.49 21.96
CA GLY A 208 4.05 1.79 20.96
C GLY A 208 4.21 0.27 21.01
N GLY A 209 3.91 -0.39 19.90
CA GLY A 209 3.90 -1.84 19.76
C GLY A 209 5.22 -2.47 19.36
N TRP A 210 6.11 -1.71 18.73
CA TRP A 210 7.41 -2.25 18.33
C TRP A 210 8.29 -2.62 19.52
N ASP A 211 8.86 -3.81 19.47
CA ASP A 211 9.85 -4.25 20.45
C ASP A 211 11.08 -3.32 20.42
N SER A 212 11.31 -2.61 21.53
CA SER A 212 12.41 -1.67 21.66
C SER A 212 13.79 -2.32 21.46
N SER A 213 13.91 -3.64 21.68
CA SER A 213 15.16 -4.38 21.42
C SER A 213 15.46 -4.53 19.92
N LYS A 214 14.46 -4.40 19.06
CA LYS A 214 14.59 -4.42 17.59
C LYS A 214 14.87 -3.03 17.01
N ILE A 215 14.64 -1.94 17.78
CA ILE A 215 14.93 -0.56 17.39
C ILE A 215 16.39 -0.23 17.73
N VAL A 216 17.34 -0.80 16.99
CA VAL A 216 18.76 -0.76 17.35
C VAL A 216 19.55 0.41 16.76
N SER A 217 19.23 0.82 15.53
CA SER A 217 19.94 1.90 14.85
C SER A 217 19.59 3.26 15.46
N ASP A 218 20.57 4.08 15.78
CA ASP A 218 20.31 5.44 16.27
C ASP A 218 19.83 6.36 15.16
N THR A 219 20.32 6.12 13.93
CA THR A 219 19.99 6.89 12.73
C THR A 219 19.86 5.97 11.54
N ILE A 220 18.88 6.23 10.70
CA ILE A 220 18.68 5.58 9.40
C ILE A 220 18.74 6.69 8.34
N THR A 221 19.63 6.55 7.35
CA THR A 221 19.65 7.43 6.18
C THR A 221 19.01 6.70 5.01
N LEU A 222 17.95 7.27 4.48
CA LEU A 222 17.26 6.80 3.28
C LEU A 222 17.82 7.56 2.08
N LEU A 223 18.51 6.88 1.18
CA LEU A 223 19.02 7.47 -0.07
C LEU A 223 17.89 7.47 -1.11
N LEU A 224 17.68 8.62 -1.73
CA LEU A 224 16.66 8.84 -2.75
C LEU A 224 17.26 8.60 -4.13
N LEU A 225 17.65 7.36 -4.40
CA LEU A 225 18.25 6.90 -5.65
C LEU A 225 17.21 6.12 -6.46
N GLU A 226 16.77 6.69 -7.56
CA GLU A 226 15.77 6.10 -8.46
C GLU A 226 16.39 5.07 -9.42
N ASP A 227 17.58 5.37 -9.95
CA ASP A 227 18.29 4.50 -10.89
C ASP A 227 18.91 3.28 -10.17
N SER A 228 18.54 2.08 -10.62
CA SER A 228 18.99 0.82 -10.01
C SER A 228 20.50 0.62 -10.13
N SER A 229 21.14 1.10 -11.21
CA SER A 229 22.59 1.00 -11.37
C SER A 229 23.32 1.91 -10.39
N ALA A 230 22.78 3.13 -10.12
CA ALA A 230 23.30 4.02 -9.09
C ALA A 230 23.13 3.42 -7.70
N ALA A 231 21.97 2.80 -7.40
CA ALA A 231 21.72 2.11 -6.15
C ALA A 231 22.70 0.95 -5.93
N TYR A 232 22.89 0.11 -6.94
CA TYR A 232 23.83 -1.01 -6.89
C TYR A 232 25.28 -0.55 -6.76
N ALA A 233 25.65 0.56 -7.41
CA ALA A 233 26.98 1.16 -7.25
C ALA A 233 27.21 1.70 -5.83
N ALA A 234 26.18 2.30 -5.20
CA ALA A 234 26.25 2.75 -3.80
C ALA A 234 26.43 1.58 -2.83
N TYR A 235 25.80 0.42 -3.09
CA TYR A 235 26.00 -0.79 -2.32
C TYR A 235 27.44 -1.32 -2.48
N ASN A 236 27.91 -1.48 -3.70
CA ASN A 236 29.25 -1.98 -3.99
C ASN A 236 30.38 -1.08 -3.46
N SER A 237 30.15 0.22 -3.35
CA SER A 237 31.10 1.17 -2.74
C SER A 237 31.06 1.18 -1.20
N GLY A 238 30.06 0.57 -0.59
CA GLY A 238 29.82 0.59 0.86
C GLY A 238 29.12 1.85 1.36
N GLU A 239 28.63 2.71 0.48
CA GLU A 239 27.81 3.89 0.82
C GLU A 239 26.45 3.45 1.36
N ALA A 240 25.78 2.51 0.69
CA ALA A 240 24.56 1.89 1.17
C ALA A 240 24.84 0.49 1.76
N GLN A 241 24.17 0.16 2.86
CA GLN A 241 24.22 -1.17 3.49
C GLN A 241 23.08 -2.08 3.01
N LEU A 242 22.02 -1.48 2.45
CA LEU A 242 20.89 -2.20 1.86
C LEU A 242 20.38 -1.43 0.66
N VAL A 243 20.16 -2.14 -0.43
CA VAL A 243 19.48 -1.63 -1.63
C VAL A 243 18.38 -2.61 -2.03
N LYS A 244 17.25 -2.08 -2.45
CA LYS A 244 16.10 -2.88 -2.89
C LYS A 244 16.06 -3.07 -4.41
N ASP A 245 16.67 -2.14 -5.15
CA ASP A 245 16.62 -2.12 -6.60
C ASP A 245 17.99 -2.54 -7.15
N VAL A 246 18.04 -3.73 -7.75
CA VAL A 246 19.24 -4.28 -8.39
C VAL A 246 18.99 -4.36 -9.90
N PRO A 247 19.95 -3.93 -10.77
CA PRO A 247 19.79 -4.09 -12.21
C PRO A 247 19.55 -5.56 -12.58
N THR A 248 18.55 -5.80 -13.45
CA THR A 248 18.12 -7.17 -13.82
C THR A 248 19.23 -7.99 -14.44
N ASP A 249 20.14 -7.37 -15.19
CA ASP A 249 21.31 -8.01 -15.81
C ASP A 249 22.38 -8.43 -14.81
N GLU A 250 22.42 -7.86 -13.61
CA GLU A 250 23.32 -8.26 -12.53
C GLU A 250 22.81 -9.48 -11.74
N ILE A 251 21.50 -9.71 -11.71
CA ILE A 251 20.85 -10.77 -10.91
C ILE A 251 21.48 -12.16 -11.12
N PRO A 252 21.79 -12.61 -12.36
CA PRO A 252 22.39 -13.92 -12.56
C PRO A 252 23.77 -14.10 -11.92
N SER A 253 24.47 -13.00 -11.60
CA SER A 253 25.78 -12.99 -10.97
C SER A 253 25.74 -12.98 -9.43
N LEU A 254 24.56 -12.71 -8.85
CA LEU A 254 24.41 -12.57 -7.41
C LEU A 254 24.27 -13.93 -6.72
N THR A 255 24.84 -14.02 -5.54
CA THR A 255 24.71 -15.20 -4.69
C THR A 255 23.62 -14.96 -3.65
N ARG A 256 22.64 -15.87 -3.59
CA ARG A 256 21.55 -15.80 -2.61
C ARG A 256 22.05 -15.99 -1.19
N VAL A 257 21.31 -15.47 -0.21
CA VAL A 257 21.65 -15.58 1.21
C VAL A 257 21.69 -17.03 1.67
N GLU A 258 20.79 -17.89 1.19
CA GLU A 258 20.76 -19.32 1.48
C GLU A 258 22.03 -20.06 0.98
N ASP A 259 22.70 -19.51 -0.02
CA ASP A 259 23.97 -20.03 -0.57
C ASP A 259 25.21 -19.29 -0.02
N GLY A 260 25.01 -18.44 1.01
CA GLY A 260 26.08 -17.72 1.71
C GLY A 260 26.45 -16.36 1.09
N GLY A 261 25.60 -15.82 0.22
CA GLY A 261 25.71 -14.46 -0.34
C GLY A 261 24.94 -13.43 0.48
N ASP A 262 24.56 -12.34 -0.17
CA ASP A 262 23.87 -11.19 0.40
C ASP A 262 22.65 -10.74 -0.42
N PHE A 263 22.25 -11.52 -1.42
CA PHE A 263 21.08 -11.28 -2.24
C PHE A 263 19.86 -12.00 -1.68
N TYR A 264 18.86 -11.21 -1.25
CA TYR A 264 17.53 -11.69 -0.83
C TYR A 264 16.58 -11.66 -2.01
N LEU A 265 15.78 -12.71 -2.15
CA LEU A 265 14.65 -12.74 -3.07
C LEU A 265 13.45 -13.33 -2.33
N ASP A 266 12.53 -12.47 -1.92
CA ASP A 266 11.31 -12.86 -1.24
C ASP A 266 10.09 -12.66 -2.15
N GLU A 267 9.13 -13.58 -2.04
CA GLU A 267 7.85 -13.46 -2.73
C GLU A 267 6.95 -12.46 -1.99
N ILE A 268 6.29 -11.59 -2.75
CA ILE A 268 5.23 -10.71 -2.24
C ILE A 268 3.87 -11.15 -2.77
N MET A 269 2.82 -11.03 -1.95
CA MET A 269 1.45 -11.31 -2.35
C MET A 269 0.91 -10.16 -3.22
N GLY A 270 1.33 -10.13 -4.47
CA GLY A 270 0.93 -9.09 -5.41
C GLY A 270 0.99 -9.60 -6.84
N THR A 271 0.22 -8.98 -7.73
CA THR A 271 0.24 -9.28 -9.16
C THR A 271 0.47 -7.99 -9.93
N TYR A 272 1.51 -7.96 -10.73
CA TYR A 272 1.72 -6.86 -11.66
C TYR A 272 0.77 -7.04 -12.86
N TYR A 273 0.01 -5.98 -13.18
CA TYR A 273 -0.99 -6.03 -14.24
C TYR A 273 -1.04 -4.74 -15.06
N ILE A 274 -1.58 -4.83 -16.25
CA ILE A 274 -1.86 -3.69 -17.12
C ILE A 274 -3.35 -3.37 -17.01
N SER A 275 -3.68 -2.16 -16.57
CA SER A 275 -5.05 -1.65 -16.54
C SER A 275 -5.51 -1.29 -17.96
N LEU A 276 -6.69 -1.80 -18.34
CA LEU A 276 -7.32 -1.48 -19.62
C LEU A 276 -8.52 -0.57 -19.36
N ASN A 277 -8.62 0.56 -20.08
CA ASN A 277 -9.79 1.43 -19.98
C ASN A 277 -10.95 0.84 -20.79
N ASP A 278 -11.85 0.13 -20.12
CA ASP A 278 -13.00 -0.55 -20.71
C ASP A 278 -14.13 0.37 -21.20
N GLN A 279 -14.00 1.69 -20.98
CA GLN A 279 -14.90 2.72 -21.51
C GLN A 279 -14.41 3.28 -22.86
N LYS A 280 -13.25 2.83 -23.34
CA LYS A 280 -12.65 3.28 -24.61
C LYS A 280 -12.40 2.12 -25.56
N GLU A 281 -12.73 2.36 -26.85
CA GLU A 281 -12.36 1.42 -27.92
C GLU A 281 -10.82 1.24 -28.02
N PRO A 282 -10.33 0.02 -28.27
CA PRO A 282 -11.09 -1.22 -28.55
C PRO A 282 -11.45 -2.02 -27.29
N PHE A 283 -11.19 -1.51 -26.09
CA PHE A 283 -11.32 -2.24 -24.83
C PHE A 283 -12.74 -2.31 -24.27
N THR A 284 -13.73 -1.68 -24.92
CA THR A 284 -15.16 -1.90 -24.63
C THR A 284 -15.56 -3.35 -24.90
N ASP A 285 -14.93 -4.03 -25.88
CA ASP A 285 -15.16 -5.45 -26.16
C ASP A 285 -14.34 -6.35 -25.21
N PRO A 286 -14.99 -7.23 -24.41
CA PRO A 286 -14.30 -8.16 -23.54
C PRO A 286 -13.44 -9.18 -24.28
N ASN A 287 -13.77 -9.52 -25.55
CA ASN A 287 -12.95 -10.41 -26.36
C ASN A 287 -11.58 -9.79 -26.66
N VAL A 288 -11.53 -8.49 -26.92
CA VAL A 288 -10.26 -7.77 -27.14
C VAL A 288 -9.42 -7.79 -25.85
N ARG A 289 -10.03 -7.49 -24.69
CA ARG A 289 -9.31 -7.52 -23.41
C ARG A 289 -8.74 -8.91 -23.11
N LYS A 290 -9.55 -9.95 -23.33
CA LYS A 290 -9.11 -11.34 -23.14
C LYS A 290 -8.02 -11.72 -24.14
N ALA A 291 -8.15 -11.35 -25.40
CA ALA A 291 -7.14 -11.63 -26.44
C ALA A 291 -5.79 -11.01 -26.08
N MET A 292 -5.77 -9.74 -25.66
CA MET A 292 -4.52 -9.08 -25.24
C MET A 292 -3.89 -9.76 -24.04
N SER A 293 -4.69 -10.19 -23.06
CA SER A 293 -4.18 -10.94 -21.92
C SER A 293 -3.56 -12.27 -22.34
N LEU A 294 -4.21 -13.05 -23.23
CA LEU A 294 -3.70 -14.33 -23.71
C LEU A 294 -2.45 -14.20 -24.59
N ALA A 295 -2.26 -13.06 -25.27
CA ALA A 295 -1.13 -12.83 -26.16
C ALA A 295 0.19 -12.53 -25.41
N ILE A 296 0.16 -12.33 -24.10
CA ILE A 296 1.38 -12.10 -23.31
C ILE A 296 2.05 -13.44 -23.00
N ASP A 297 3.28 -13.61 -23.46
CA ASP A 297 4.15 -14.72 -23.05
C ASP A 297 4.71 -14.44 -21.65
N ARG A 298 3.96 -14.86 -20.62
CA ARG A 298 4.30 -14.61 -19.22
C ARG A 298 5.54 -15.35 -18.78
N ASP A 299 5.76 -16.54 -19.33
CA ASP A 299 6.93 -17.37 -19.02
C ASP A 299 8.21 -16.71 -19.54
N TYR A 300 8.17 -16.18 -20.77
CA TYR A 300 9.29 -15.42 -21.35
C TYR A 300 9.57 -14.14 -20.55
N VAL A 301 8.50 -13.39 -20.17
CA VAL A 301 8.65 -12.17 -19.37
C VAL A 301 9.28 -12.50 -18.01
N ALA A 302 8.72 -13.45 -17.26
CA ALA A 302 9.16 -13.77 -15.91
C ALA A 302 10.59 -14.38 -15.90
N ASN A 303 10.86 -15.35 -16.75
CA ASN A 303 12.09 -16.14 -16.69
C ASN A 303 13.24 -15.57 -17.54
N THR A 304 12.93 -14.91 -18.67
CA THR A 304 13.96 -14.39 -19.57
C THR A 304 14.22 -12.90 -19.37
N ILE A 305 13.17 -12.09 -19.35
CA ILE A 305 13.33 -10.63 -19.18
C ILE A 305 13.64 -10.30 -17.72
N MET A 306 12.83 -10.84 -16.80
CA MET A 306 12.94 -10.56 -15.37
C MET A 306 13.87 -11.53 -14.61
N GLN A 307 14.61 -12.38 -15.33
CA GLN A 307 15.64 -13.28 -14.76
C GLN A 307 15.13 -14.19 -13.62
N GLY A 308 13.85 -14.56 -13.63
CA GLY A 308 13.26 -15.47 -12.65
C GLY A 308 12.94 -14.85 -11.30
N ILE A 309 12.92 -13.51 -11.18
CA ILE A 309 12.48 -12.83 -9.95
C ILE A 309 10.95 -12.70 -9.83
N TYR A 310 10.21 -13.02 -10.89
CA TYR A 310 8.76 -13.06 -10.90
C TYR A 310 8.25 -14.44 -11.27
N THR A 311 7.06 -14.77 -10.77
CA THR A 311 6.33 -15.98 -11.16
C THR A 311 5.30 -15.64 -12.25
N PRO A 312 5.18 -16.44 -13.34
CA PRO A 312 4.18 -16.21 -14.35
C PRO A 312 2.77 -16.22 -13.76
N ALA A 313 2.01 -15.11 -13.90
CA ALA A 313 0.68 -14.99 -13.34
C ALA A 313 -0.38 -15.68 -14.21
N THR A 314 -1.16 -16.57 -13.64
CA THR A 314 -2.29 -17.26 -14.30
C THR A 314 -3.65 -16.67 -13.95
N ALA A 315 -3.69 -15.73 -12.99
CA ALA A 315 -4.87 -14.99 -12.53
C ALA A 315 -4.44 -13.64 -11.92
N LEU A 316 -5.42 -12.79 -11.61
CA LEU A 316 -5.19 -11.53 -10.88
C LEU A 316 -4.83 -11.78 -9.41
N VAL A 317 -5.48 -12.75 -8.78
CA VAL A 317 -5.15 -13.15 -7.40
C VAL A 317 -3.96 -14.11 -7.46
N GLY A 318 -2.86 -13.73 -6.84
CA GLY A 318 -1.64 -14.53 -6.77
C GLY A 318 -1.74 -15.72 -5.78
N PRO A 319 -0.74 -16.62 -5.80
CA PRO A 319 -0.65 -17.68 -4.81
C PRO A 319 -0.48 -17.13 -3.39
N GLY A 320 -0.86 -17.91 -2.37
CA GLY A 320 -0.76 -17.52 -0.95
C GLY A 320 -1.97 -16.79 -0.39
N ILE A 321 -2.85 -16.24 -1.22
CA ILE A 321 -4.12 -15.65 -0.76
C ILE A 321 -5.09 -16.76 -0.37
N VAL A 322 -5.65 -16.67 0.83
CA VAL A 322 -6.60 -17.64 1.38
C VAL A 322 -8.02 -17.08 1.40
N ASP A 323 -8.99 -17.98 1.28
CA ASP A 323 -10.41 -17.75 1.53
C ASP A 323 -10.92 -18.65 2.68
N ASN A 324 -12.23 -18.76 2.85
CA ASN A 324 -12.84 -19.60 3.91
C ASN A 324 -12.65 -21.11 3.70
N GLU A 325 -12.22 -21.53 2.51
CA GLU A 325 -12.10 -22.96 2.11
C GLU A 325 -10.63 -23.37 1.91
N GLY A 326 -9.68 -22.44 2.00
CA GLY A 326 -8.24 -22.69 1.80
C GLY A 326 -7.61 -21.66 0.86
N TYR A 327 -6.74 -22.09 -0.04
CA TYR A 327 -6.17 -21.17 -1.03
C TYR A 327 -7.21 -20.76 -2.06
N PHE A 328 -7.38 -19.45 -2.23
CA PHE A 328 -8.36 -18.88 -3.17
C PHE A 328 -8.24 -19.45 -4.57
N MET A 329 -7.01 -19.61 -5.09
CA MET A 329 -6.78 -20.12 -6.43
C MET A 329 -7.16 -21.59 -6.61
N ASP A 330 -7.15 -22.39 -5.54
CA ASP A 330 -7.59 -23.80 -5.59
C ASP A 330 -9.12 -23.90 -5.70
N ASN A 331 -9.85 -22.91 -5.21
CA ASN A 331 -11.31 -22.87 -5.18
C ASN A 331 -11.90 -22.04 -6.31
N ALA A 332 -11.22 -20.95 -6.70
CA ALA A 332 -11.66 -20.07 -7.78
C ALA A 332 -11.68 -20.79 -9.14
N ASN A 333 -12.64 -20.48 -9.99
CA ASN A 333 -12.80 -21.05 -11.34
C ASN A 333 -12.78 -22.59 -11.36
N GLY A 334 -13.21 -23.22 -10.26
CA GLY A 334 -13.18 -24.69 -10.12
C GLY A 334 -11.77 -25.27 -10.09
N GLY A 335 -10.81 -24.55 -9.54
CA GLY A 335 -9.40 -24.91 -9.44
C GLY A 335 -8.62 -24.86 -10.76
N LYS A 336 -9.15 -24.18 -11.77
CA LYS A 336 -8.49 -24.04 -13.07
C LYS A 336 -7.89 -22.66 -13.23
N PRO A 337 -6.68 -22.54 -13.78
CA PRO A 337 -6.11 -21.26 -14.11
C PRO A 337 -6.98 -20.51 -15.15
N TYR A 338 -7.03 -19.18 -15.06
CA TYR A 338 -7.70 -18.34 -16.06
C TYR A 338 -6.90 -18.25 -17.35
N ILE A 339 -5.58 -18.39 -17.25
CA ILE A 339 -4.65 -18.42 -18.38
C ILE A 339 -3.97 -19.79 -18.35
N GLY A 340 -4.05 -20.53 -19.46
CA GLY A 340 -3.42 -21.85 -19.60
C GLY A 340 -1.89 -21.74 -19.78
N ASP A 341 -1.19 -22.83 -19.49
CA ASP A 341 0.28 -22.90 -19.60
C ASP A 341 0.79 -23.05 -21.04
N ASP A 342 -0.08 -23.42 -21.97
CA ASP A 342 0.26 -23.56 -23.39
C ASP A 342 0.12 -22.22 -24.11
N TYR A 343 1.23 -21.49 -24.24
CA TYR A 343 1.26 -20.18 -24.88
C TYR A 343 0.80 -20.20 -26.34
N GLU A 344 1.15 -21.24 -27.12
CA GLU A 344 0.73 -21.33 -28.52
C GLU A 344 -0.80 -21.51 -28.62
N ALA A 345 -1.40 -22.32 -27.76
CA ALA A 345 -2.85 -22.47 -27.69
C ALA A 345 -3.52 -21.14 -27.24
N ASN A 346 -2.95 -20.44 -26.26
CA ASN A 346 -3.43 -19.12 -25.84
C ASN A 346 -3.37 -18.11 -26.99
N LEU A 347 -2.30 -18.12 -27.77
CA LEU A 347 -2.11 -17.20 -28.91
C LEU A 347 -3.13 -17.48 -30.03
N GLU A 348 -3.42 -18.75 -30.32
CA GLU A 348 -4.46 -19.09 -31.30
C GLU A 348 -5.86 -18.67 -30.81
N GLU A 349 -6.18 -18.87 -29.54
CA GLU A 349 -7.42 -18.35 -28.96
C GLU A 349 -7.49 -16.83 -29.05
N ALA A 350 -6.39 -16.13 -28.75
CA ALA A 350 -6.31 -14.67 -28.84
C ALA A 350 -6.62 -14.17 -30.27
N LYS A 351 -6.04 -14.82 -31.29
CA LYS A 351 -6.31 -14.47 -32.71
C LYS A 351 -7.79 -14.66 -33.06
N GLN A 352 -8.39 -15.76 -32.60
CA GLN A 352 -9.81 -16.01 -32.83
C GLN A 352 -10.70 -14.96 -32.15
N LEU A 353 -10.40 -14.60 -30.92
CA LEU A 353 -11.13 -13.56 -30.18
C LEU A 353 -11.03 -12.19 -30.86
N MET A 354 -9.85 -11.84 -31.38
CA MET A 354 -9.67 -10.60 -32.16
C MET A 354 -10.49 -10.61 -33.44
N ALA A 355 -10.51 -11.74 -34.15
CA ALA A 355 -11.33 -11.88 -35.36
C ALA A 355 -12.83 -11.78 -35.05
N ASP A 356 -13.30 -12.40 -33.95
CA ASP A 356 -14.69 -12.34 -33.51
C ASP A 356 -15.10 -10.91 -33.05
N ALA A 357 -14.16 -10.13 -32.54
CA ALA A 357 -14.32 -8.72 -32.22
C ALA A 357 -14.28 -7.79 -33.46
N GLY A 358 -14.09 -8.33 -34.67
CA GLY A 358 -14.05 -7.56 -35.92
C GLY A 358 -12.66 -7.09 -36.32
N TYR A 359 -11.60 -7.60 -35.72
CA TYR A 359 -10.20 -7.29 -36.00
C TYR A 359 -9.41 -8.50 -36.50
N PRO A 360 -9.82 -9.17 -37.60
CA PRO A 360 -9.11 -10.32 -38.13
C PRO A 360 -7.68 -9.93 -38.50
N ASP A 361 -6.70 -10.73 -38.08
CA ASP A 361 -5.27 -10.48 -38.29
C ASP A 361 -4.79 -9.10 -37.76
N GLY A 362 -5.56 -8.48 -36.85
CA GLY A 362 -5.29 -7.15 -36.29
C GLY A 362 -5.68 -5.98 -37.20
N GLU A 363 -6.34 -6.26 -38.35
CA GLU A 363 -6.77 -5.19 -39.26
C GLU A 363 -7.83 -4.29 -38.60
N GLY A 364 -7.61 -2.98 -38.64
CA GLY A 364 -8.56 -1.99 -38.13
C GLY A 364 -8.49 -1.73 -36.64
N VAL A 365 -7.61 -2.38 -35.89
CA VAL A 365 -7.38 -2.05 -34.46
C VAL A 365 -6.93 -0.58 -34.35
N PRO A 366 -7.60 0.24 -33.54
CA PRO A 366 -7.18 1.63 -33.31
C PRO A 366 -5.81 1.68 -32.64
N VAL A 367 -5.15 2.83 -32.73
CA VAL A 367 -3.90 3.05 -32.00
C VAL A 367 -4.17 2.94 -30.51
N ILE A 368 -3.43 2.05 -29.83
CA ILE A 368 -3.46 1.88 -28.40
C ILE A 368 -2.30 2.68 -27.81
N GLU A 369 -2.61 3.55 -26.86
CA GLU A 369 -1.63 4.30 -26.11
C GLU A 369 -1.38 3.57 -24.79
N TYR A 370 -0.12 3.21 -24.53
CA TYR A 370 0.31 2.58 -23.29
C TYR A 370 1.12 3.58 -22.48
N SER A 371 0.66 3.85 -21.26
CA SER A 371 1.39 4.67 -20.30
C SER A 371 2.07 3.76 -19.28
N ALA A 372 3.38 3.89 -19.17
CA ALA A 372 4.18 3.24 -18.15
C ALA A 372 4.87 4.31 -17.29
N ASN A 373 5.24 3.95 -16.07
CA ASN A 373 6.15 4.77 -15.27
C ASN A 373 7.57 4.71 -15.85
N ASP A 374 8.33 5.78 -15.63
CA ASP A 374 9.73 5.90 -16.11
C ASP A 374 10.73 4.98 -15.37
N ALA A 375 10.28 4.25 -14.40
CA ALA A 375 11.13 3.41 -13.53
C ALA A 375 11.63 2.12 -14.20
N GLY A 376 11.78 2.11 -15.52
CA GLY A 376 12.61 1.12 -16.24
C GLY A 376 12.32 -0.35 -15.92
N TYR A 377 11.06 -0.75 -15.94
CA TYR A 377 10.68 -2.16 -15.96
C TYR A 377 10.47 -2.64 -17.38
#